data_1ce631a1a2d64b6833606fee7d3eccc7
#
_entry.id   1ce631a1a2d64b6833606fee7d3eccc7
#
_cell.length_a   1.000
_cell.length_b   1.000
_cell.length_c   1.000
_cell.angle_alpha   90.00
_cell.angle_beta   90.00
_cell.angle_gamma   90.00
#
_symmetry.space_group_name_H-M   'P 1'
#
loop_
_entity.id
_entity.type
_entity.pdbx_description
1 polymer ?
#
loop_
_entity_poly.entity_id
_entity_poly.type
_entity_poly.pdbx_seq_one_letter_code
_entity_poly.pdbx_strand_id
1 'polypeptide(L)'
;MPDDSEISLIDILRFLKDAYKTILVFGILGTVAAIAYLAITPKQYEASVQVAMAQISAANNNNNNNINPLGINIEEPALLIARLSSPTSFTPEAVAACGLQDQANAALALSKSIKLMIPKGVANVVELKTFGESQQVAQDCAQGVFDLIKTTQAQIVAPYIEEAKVKLADDQERLQKAKEVVARSDKSGAAMSASYLPTRDEIRYLLDEITTLKNVVTSNQNRATRMVAPIFASDAPIAPKKRMVLAAGVLGGLFLGVLIALARQIVLKLKSAAGGVL
;
A
#
# COMPACT_ATOMS: atom_id res chain seq x y z
N MET A 1 -33.33 21.65 -54.68
CA MET A 1 -32.26 20.81 -54.14
C MET A 1 -31.44 21.71 -53.27
N PRO A 2 -31.33 21.51 -51.97
CA PRO A 2 -30.42 22.28 -51.14
C PRO A 2 -28.99 21.84 -51.50
N ASP A 3 -28.14 22.85 -51.87
CA ASP A 3 -26.73 22.65 -52.05
C ASP A 3 -26.14 21.98 -50.82
N ASP A 4 -25.66 20.77 -50.99
CA ASP A 4 -24.78 20.10 -50.03
C ASP A 4 -23.50 20.95 -49.93
N SER A 5 -23.49 21.89 -49.02
CA SER A 5 -22.31 22.71 -48.71
C SER A 5 -21.28 21.80 -48.04
N GLU A 6 -20.54 21.02 -48.86
CA GLU A 6 -19.36 20.31 -48.41
C GLU A 6 -18.39 21.32 -47.80
N ILE A 7 -18.05 21.14 -46.52
CA ILE A 7 -17.07 21.98 -45.81
C ILE A 7 -15.71 21.71 -46.48
N SER A 8 -15.26 22.67 -47.30
CA SER A 8 -13.97 22.56 -47.99
C SER A 8 -12.82 22.79 -46.99
N LEU A 9 -11.71 22.06 -47.16
CA LEU A 9 -10.46 22.34 -46.46
C LEU A 9 -10.01 23.79 -46.54
N ILE A 10 -10.33 24.47 -47.65
CA ILE A 10 -10.03 25.90 -47.88
C ILE A 10 -10.83 26.76 -46.90
N ASP A 11 -12.07 26.41 -46.58
CA ASP A 11 -12.90 27.17 -45.64
C ASP A 11 -12.38 27.04 -44.20
N ILE A 12 -11.86 25.90 -43.83
CA ILE A 12 -11.20 25.68 -42.54
C ILE A 12 -9.90 26.53 -42.44
N LEU A 13 -9.09 26.55 -43.50
CA LEU A 13 -7.87 27.36 -43.54
C LEU A 13 -8.17 28.86 -43.49
N ARG A 14 -9.19 29.32 -44.19
CA ARG A 14 -9.62 30.73 -44.18
C ARG A 14 -10.16 31.11 -42.79
N PHE A 15 -10.98 30.24 -42.19
CA PHE A 15 -11.45 30.43 -40.80
C PHE A 15 -10.28 30.54 -39.80
N LEU A 16 -9.28 29.62 -39.85
CA LEU A 16 -8.11 29.68 -38.99
C LEU A 16 -7.31 30.98 -39.18
N LYS A 17 -7.16 31.41 -40.42
CA LYS A 17 -6.47 32.65 -40.74
C LYS A 17 -7.20 33.90 -40.20
N ASP A 18 -8.51 33.93 -40.22
CA ASP A 18 -9.29 35.05 -39.70
C ASP A 18 -9.41 35.04 -38.17
N ALA A 19 -9.41 33.83 -37.58
CA ALA A 19 -9.56 33.63 -36.14
C ALA A 19 -8.22 33.53 -35.35
N TYR A 20 -7.06 33.53 -36.04
CA TYR A 20 -5.76 33.26 -35.40
C TYR A 20 -5.46 34.14 -34.19
N LYS A 21 -5.84 35.43 -34.23
CA LYS A 21 -5.64 36.35 -33.10
C LYS A 21 -6.43 35.92 -31.87
N THR A 22 -7.67 35.50 -32.04
CA THR A 22 -8.53 35.03 -30.96
C THR A 22 -7.96 33.72 -30.38
N ILE A 23 -7.59 32.77 -31.26
CA ILE A 23 -7.03 31.48 -30.86
C ILE A 23 -5.72 31.69 -30.10
N LEU A 24 -4.84 32.56 -30.57
CA LEU A 24 -3.55 32.87 -29.94
C LEU A 24 -3.72 33.53 -28.56
N VAL A 25 -4.65 34.50 -28.43
CA VAL A 25 -4.93 35.15 -27.15
C VAL A 25 -5.43 34.14 -26.12
N PHE A 26 -6.35 33.23 -26.48
CA PHE A 26 -6.83 32.21 -25.57
C PHE A 26 -5.77 31.14 -25.29
N GLY A 27 -4.89 30.81 -26.23
CA GLY A 27 -3.71 29.96 -26.00
C GLY A 27 -2.75 30.55 -24.96
N ILE A 28 -2.48 31.88 -25.05
CA ILE A 28 -1.66 32.56 -24.04
C ILE A 28 -2.37 32.60 -22.69
N LEU A 29 -3.66 32.91 -22.64
CA LEU A 29 -4.43 32.89 -21.39
C LEU A 29 -4.43 31.49 -20.73
N GLY A 30 -4.61 30.41 -21.50
CA GLY A 30 -4.52 29.05 -21.00
C GLY A 30 -3.14 28.71 -20.45
N THR A 31 -2.08 29.20 -21.10
CA THR A 31 -0.70 29.01 -20.60
C THR A 31 -0.47 29.78 -19.30
N VAL A 32 -0.92 31.01 -19.19
CA VAL A 32 -0.82 31.84 -17.97
C VAL A 32 -1.60 31.17 -16.82
N ALA A 33 -2.81 30.68 -17.09
CA ALA A 33 -3.60 29.96 -16.10
C ALA A 33 -2.90 28.67 -15.63
N ALA A 34 -2.25 27.91 -16.51
CA ALA A 34 -1.48 26.73 -16.17
C ALA A 34 -0.25 27.06 -15.29
N ILE A 35 0.44 28.17 -15.60
CA ILE A 35 1.58 28.64 -14.78
C ILE A 35 1.09 29.07 -13.39
N ALA A 36 0.00 29.83 -13.32
CA ALA A 36 -0.61 30.24 -12.06
C ALA A 36 -1.03 29.01 -11.21
N TYR A 37 -1.66 28.02 -11.83
CA TYR A 37 -1.98 26.74 -11.17
C TYR A 37 -0.74 26.04 -10.60
N LEU A 38 0.35 25.95 -11.36
CA LEU A 38 1.61 25.35 -10.92
C LEU A 38 2.28 26.13 -9.76
N ALA A 39 2.06 27.43 -9.68
CA ALA A 39 2.59 28.28 -8.61
C ALA A 39 1.81 28.12 -7.28
N ILE A 40 0.50 27.90 -7.37
CA ILE A 40 -0.40 27.82 -6.21
C ILE A 40 -0.48 26.38 -5.66
N THR A 41 -0.41 25.37 -6.54
CA THR A 41 -0.58 23.96 -6.15
C THR A 41 0.64 23.47 -5.34
N PRO A 42 0.44 22.93 -4.11
CA PRO A 42 1.54 22.41 -3.30
C PRO A 42 2.22 21.22 -4.00
N LYS A 43 3.53 21.15 -3.84
CA LYS A 43 4.32 20.03 -4.35
C LYS A 43 4.03 18.80 -3.50
N GLN A 44 3.96 17.64 -4.15
CA GLN A 44 3.84 16.36 -3.47
C GLN A 44 5.06 15.48 -3.76
N TYR A 45 5.60 14.91 -2.70
CA TYR A 45 6.70 13.96 -2.74
C TYR A 45 6.18 12.56 -2.39
N GLU A 46 6.76 11.53 -2.99
CA GLU A 46 6.41 10.13 -2.73
C GLU A 46 7.54 9.46 -1.97
N ALA A 47 7.20 8.73 -0.91
CA ALA A 47 8.08 7.75 -0.31
C ALA A 47 7.48 6.36 -0.50
N SER A 48 8.36 5.37 -0.71
CA SER A 48 7.98 3.98 -0.88
C SER A 48 8.81 3.06 0.00
N VAL A 49 8.16 2.03 0.54
CA VAL A 49 8.81 0.99 1.33
C VAL A 49 8.15 -0.36 1.06
N GLN A 50 8.97 -1.41 1.01
CA GLN A 50 8.50 -2.78 0.91
C GLN A 50 8.55 -3.42 2.30
N VAL A 51 7.39 -3.89 2.76
CA VAL A 51 7.19 -4.49 4.07
C VAL A 51 7.00 -5.97 3.92
N ALA A 52 7.93 -6.76 4.48
CA ALA A 52 7.74 -8.20 4.62
C ALA A 52 6.83 -8.48 5.81
N MET A 53 5.77 -9.25 5.58
CA MET A 53 4.78 -9.63 6.58
C MET A 53 5.38 -10.55 7.62
N ALA A 54 4.94 -10.42 8.87
CA ALA A 54 5.32 -11.35 9.93
C ALA A 54 4.81 -12.77 9.63
N GLN A 55 5.63 -13.78 9.94
CA GLN A 55 5.34 -15.17 9.68
C GLN A 55 5.56 -16.03 10.95
N ILE A 56 4.73 -17.05 11.12
CA ILE A 56 4.94 -18.12 12.12
C ILE A 56 5.39 -19.38 11.38
N SER A 57 6.30 -20.15 11.98
CA SER A 57 6.60 -21.49 11.49
C SER A 57 5.35 -22.35 11.57
N ALA A 58 4.99 -23.01 10.47
CA ALA A 58 3.94 -24.02 10.52
C ALA A 58 4.41 -25.17 11.45
N ALA A 59 3.61 -25.50 12.44
CA ALA A 59 3.81 -26.73 13.21
C ALA A 59 3.79 -27.90 12.22
N ASN A 60 4.73 -28.84 12.42
CA ASN A 60 4.89 -30.00 11.56
C ASN A 60 3.69 -30.95 11.80
N ASN A 61 2.56 -30.74 11.15
CA ASN A 61 1.48 -31.72 11.12
C ASN A 61 1.91 -32.83 10.18
N ASN A 62 2.30 -33.98 10.79
CA ASN A 62 2.87 -35.20 10.19
C ASN A 62 2.07 -35.82 9.04
N ASN A 63 0.99 -35.21 8.54
CA ASN A 63 0.11 -35.80 7.53
C ASN A 63 0.11 -35.13 6.14
N ASN A 64 0.87 -34.09 5.93
CA ASN A 64 0.97 -33.49 4.58
C ASN A 64 2.41 -33.10 4.26
N ASN A 65 2.95 -33.69 3.19
CA ASN A 65 4.27 -33.43 2.61
C ASN A 65 4.46 -31.96 2.09
N ASN A 66 3.65 -31.03 2.53
CA ASN A 66 3.69 -29.62 2.14
C ASN A 66 4.13 -28.75 3.33
N ILE A 67 5.35 -29.00 3.79
CA ILE A 67 6.01 -28.10 4.74
C ILE A 67 6.37 -26.85 3.93
N ASN A 68 5.65 -25.75 4.16
CA ASN A 68 6.11 -24.45 3.66
C ASN A 68 7.30 -24.00 4.54
N PRO A 69 8.55 -24.16 4.09
CA PRO A 69 9.72 -23.80 4.88
C PRO A 69 9.79 -22.30 5.17
N LEU A 70 9.00 -21.51 4.47
CA LEU A 70 8.93 -20.05 4.61
C LEU A 70 7.98 -19.61 5.72
N GLY A 71 7.16 -20.52 6.29
CA GLY A 71 6.16 -20.20 7.31
C GLY A 71 4.82 -19.75 6.74
N ILE A 72 3.88 -19.45 7.64
CA ILE A 72 2.54 -18.93 7.32
C ILE A 72 2.48 -17.47 7.74
N ASN A 73 1.95 -16.60 6.87
CA ASN A 73 1.73 -15.21 7.22
C ASN A 73 0.73 -15.12 8.37
N ILE A 74 1.02 -14.27 9.35
CA ILE A 74 0.13 -14.00 10.49
C ILE A 74 -1.10 -13.23 10.02
N GLU A 75 -0.88 -12.31 9.10
CA GLU A 75 -1.90 -11.54 8.42
C GLU A 75 -1.62 -11.63 6.92
N GLU A 76 -2.60 -12.03 6.13
CA GLU A 76 -2.46 -12.04 4.67
C GLU A 76 -2.30 -10.60 4.13
N PRO A 77 -1.46 -10.37 3.10
CA PRO A 77 -1.28 -9.06 2.51
C PRO A 77 -2.58 -8.36 2.09
N ALA A 78 -3.55 -9.13 1.58
CA ALA A 78 -4.86 -8.61 1.21
C ALA A 78 -5.67 -8.12 2.43
N LEU A 79 -5.56 -8.82 3.57
CA LEU A 79 -6.21 -8.44 4.82
C LEU A 79 -5.57 -7.17 5.41
N LEU A 80 -4.25 -7.04 5.36
CA LEU A 80 -3.54 -5.80 5.74
C LEU A 80 -4.04 -4.60 4.92
N ILE A 81 -4.15 -4.76 3.59
CA ILE A 81 -4.64 -3.71 2.70
C ILE A 81 -6.08 -3.33 3.08
N ALA A 82 -6.95 -4.32 3.28
CA ALA A 82 -8.33 -4.09 3.69
C ALA A 82 -8.42 -3.36 5.03
N ARG A 83 -7.60 -3.76 6.02
CA ARG A 83 -7.54 -3.13 7.35
C ARG A 83 -7.10 -1.67 7.26
N LEU A 84 -6.02 -1.37 6.54
CA LEU A 84 -5.50 0.00 6.39
C LEU A 84 -6.34 0.87 5.42
N SER A 85 -7.32 0.30 4.74
CA SER A 85 -8.34 1.07 4.01
C SER A 85 -9.40 1.65 4.96
N SER A 86 -9.50 1.14 6.21
CA SER A 86 -10.41 1.66 7.23
C SER A 86 -9.75 2.77 8.03
N PRO A 87 -10.42 3.94 8.20
CA PRO A 87 -9.91 5.04 9.01
C PRO A 87 -9.65 4.67 10.47
N THR A 88 -10.40 3.72 11.01
CA THR A 88 -10.30 3.28 12.42
C THR A 88 -9.00 2.52 12.73
N SER A 89 -8.23 2.15 11.71
CA SER A 89 -6.97 1.41 11.88
C SER A 89 -5.77 2.29 12.20
N PHE A 90 -5.91 3.62 12.08
CA PHE A 90 -4.79 4.55 12.27
C PHE A 90 -4.76 5.11 13.68
N THR A 91 -3.59 5.03 14.29
CA THR A 91 -3.34 5.66 15.59
C THR A 91 -3.01 7.15 15.44
N PRO A 92 -3.21 7.97 16.49
CA PRO A 92 -2.84 9.38 16.45
C PRO A 92 -1.37 9.62 16.08
N GLU A 93 -0.47 8.73 16.50
CA GLU A 93 0.96 8.80 16.20
C GLU A 93 1.23 8.63 14.70
N ALA A 94 0.58 7.66 14.05
CA ALA A 94 0.71 7.46 12.60
C ALA A 94 0.14 8.64 11.80
N VAL A 95 -0.96 9.22 12.27
CA VAL A 95 -1.56 10.42 11.69
C VAL A 95 -0.61 11.62 11.83
N ALA A 96 -0.01 11.81 13.01
CA ALA A 96 0.95 12.89 13.27
C ALA A 96 2.23 12.75 12.42
N ALA A 97 2.75 11.52 12.28
CA ALA A 97 3.91 11.25 11.42
C ALA A 97 3.65 11.62 9.95
N CYS A 98 2.38 11.61 9.50
CA CYS A 98 1.99 12.01 8.16
C CYS A 98 1.67 13.52 8.04
N GLY A 99 1.81 14.32 9.11
CA GLY A 99 1.51 15.74 9.11
C GLY A 99 0.03 16.07 8.96
N LEU A 100 -0.85 15.17 9.37
CA LEU A 100 -2.31 15.30 9.18
C LEU A 100 -3.07 15.62 10.50
N GLN A 101 -2.37 15.83 11.61
CA GLN A 101 -2.97 16.00 12.95
C GLN A 101 -3.97 17.16 13.03
N ASP A 102 -3.79 18.21 12.22
CA ASP A 102 -4.63 19.42 12.27
C ASP A 102 -5.85 19.33 11.33
N GLN A 103 -6.00 18.22 10.59
CA GLN A 103 -7.10 18.06 9.65
C GLN A 103 -8.34 17.46 10.31
N ALA A 104 -9.51 18.01 10.00
CA ALA A 104 -10.76 17.37 10.32
C ALA A 104 -10.83 15.99 9.63
N ASN A 105 -11.09 14.91 10.37
CA ASN A 105 -11.08 13.53 9.87
C ASN A 105 -9.69 13.06 9.34
N ALA A 106 -8.63 13.40 10.07
CA ALA A 106 -7.24 13.08 9.71
C ALA A 106 -7.00 11.60 9.38
N ALA A 107 -7.57 10.67 10.14
CA ALA A 107 -7.47 9.24 9.88
C ALA A 107 -8.13 8.83 8.53
N LEU A 108 -9.26 9.45 8.18
CA LEU A 108 -9.89 9.26 6.87
C LEU A 108 -9.04 9.84 5.73
N ALA A 109 -8.43 11.01 5.95
CA ALA A 109 -7.51 11.59 5.00
C ALA A 109 -6.30 10.68 4.78
N LEU A 110 -5.73 10.12 5.86
CA LEU A 110 -4.61 9.19 5.79
C LEU A 110 -4.97 7.90 5.04
N SER A 111 -6.11 7.27 5.34
CA SER A 111 -6.55 6.04 4.66
C SER A 111 -6.71 6.20 3.15
N LYS A 112 -7.01 7.41 2.68
CA LYS A 112 -7.14 7.73 1.25
C LYS A 112 -5.82 8.18 0.61
N SER A 113 -4.90 8.72 1.39
CA SER A 113 -3.63 9.23 0.88
C SER A 113 -2.58 8.16 0.68
N ILE A 114 -2.56 7.10 1.51
CA ILE A 114 -1.61 6.00 1.34
C ILE A 114 -2.05 5.05 0.23
N LYS A 115 -1.07 4.43 -0.44
CA LYS A 115 -1.31 3.38 -1.43
C LYS A 115 -0.58 2.11 -1.02
N LEU A 116 -1.33 1.02 -0.97
CA LEU A 116 -0.82 -0.31 -0.64
C LEU A 116 -1.05 -1.23 -1.83
N MET A 117 -0.03 -1.98 -2.20
CA MET A 117 -0.13 -2.95 -3.29
C MET A 117 0.74 -4.17 -3.01
N ILE A 118 0.35 -5.31 -3.57
CA ILE A 118 1.12 -6.54 -3.52
C ILE A 118 2.00 -6.56 -4.79
N PRO A 119 3.35 -6.57 -4.65
CA PRO A 119 4.24 -6.68 -5.80
C PRO A 119 4.01 -7.99 -6.56
N LYS A 120 4.05 -7.95 -7.88
CA LYS A 120 3.85 -9.14 -8.70
C LYS A 120 4.92 -10.19 -8.41
N GLY A 121 4.49 -11.42 -8.19
CA GLY A 121 5.37 -12.56 -7.95
C GLY A 121 5.91 -12.69 -6.53
N VAL A 122 5.47 -11.85 -5.58
CA VAL A 122 5.89 -11.90 -4.17
C VAL A 122 4.67 -12.02 -3.27
N ALA A 123 4.55 -13.14 -2.56
CA ALA A 123 3.33 -13.47 -1.81
C ALA A 123 3.26 -12.85 -0.40
N ASN A 124 4.39 -12.48 0.20
CA ASN A 124 4.48 -12.06 1.61
C ASN A 124 5.02 -10.65 1.81
N VAL A 125 4.97 -9.83 0.77
CA VAL A 125 5.45 -8.44 0.79
C VAL A 125 4.33 -7.51 0.36
N VAL A 126 4.22 -6.38 1.04
CA VAL A 126 3.33 -5.28 0.66
C VAL A 126 4.20 -4.06 0.38
N GLU A 127 3.99 -3.42 -0.76
CA GLU A 127 4.56 -2.12 -1.07
C GLU A 127 3.63 -1.03 -0.52
N LEU A 128 4.16 -0.22 0.36
CA LEU A 128 3.51 0.97 0.92
C LEU A 128 4.09 2.21 0.24
N LYS A 129 3.21 3.06 -0.30
CA LYS A 129 3.54 4.39 -0.81
C LYS A 129 2.81 5.44 -0.01
N THR A 130 3.53 6.44 0.42
CA THR A 130 3.04 7.60 1.16
C THR A 130 3.36 8.88 0.43
N PHE A 131 2.60 9.92 0.70
CA PHE A 131 2.74 11.22 0.06
C PHE A 131 2.81 12.32 1.11
N GLY A 132 3.63 13.34 0.83
CA GLY A 132 3.82 14.48 1.72
C GLY A 132 4.19 15.74 0.96
N GLU A 133 4.08 16.90 1.61
CA GLU A 133 4.45 18.21 1.04
C GLU A 133 5.97 18.38 0.91
N SER A 134 6.73 17.57 1.63
CA SER A 134 8.18 17.48 1.52
C SER A 134 8.63 16.02 1.49
N GLN A 135 9.86 15.80 1.04
CA GLN A 135 10.51 14.48 1.06
C GLN A 135 10.52 13.89 2.49
N GLN A 136 10.85 14.72 3.48
CA GLN A 136 10.92 14.32 4.88
C GLN A 136 9.54 13.88 5.40
N VAL A 137 8.50 14.67 5.18
CA VAL A 137 7.12 14.32 5.60
C VAL A 137 6.65 13.03 4.94
N ALA A 138 6.94 12.81 3.65
CA ALA A 138 6.60 11.56 2.99
C ALA A 138 7.33 10.35 3.61
N GLN A 139 8.62 10.52 3.98
CA GLN A 139 9.43 9.49 4.61
C GLN A 139 8.96 9.20 6.05
N ASP A 140 8.69 10.23 6.85
CA ASP A 140 8.20 10.10 8.23
C ASP A 140 6.83 9.42 8.24
N CYS A 141 5.97 9.74 7.28
CA CYS A 141 4.69 9.06 7.09
C CYS A 141 4.88 7.57 6.76
N ALA A 142 5.81 7.22 5.86
CA ALA A 142 6.10 5.83 5.53
C ALA A 142 6.62 5.07 6.76
N GLN A 143 7.47 5.70 7.57
CA GLN A 143 7.98 5.13 8.81
C GLN A 143 6.85 4.94 9.83
N GLY A 144 6.01 5.95 10.07
CA GLY A 144 4.90 5.89 11.03
C GLY A 144 3.87 4.80 10.67
N VAL A 145 3.52 4.67 9.38
CA VAL A 145 2.62 3.60 8.94
C VAL A 145 3.29 2.23 9.03
N PHE A 146 4.59 2.11 8.73
CA PHE A 146 5.34 0.88 8.92
C PHE A 146 5.36 0.45 10.40
N ASP A 147 5.61 1.37 11.33
CA ASP A 147 5.64 1.09 12.76
C ASP A 147 4.27 0.68 13.28
N LEU A 148 3.19 1.28 12.75
CA LEU A 148 1.81 0.85 13.01
C LEU A 148 1.58 -0.61 12.56
N ILE A 149 2.00 -0.96 11.34
CA ILE A 149 1.89 -2.34 10.81
C ILE A 149 2.65 -3.30 11.70
N LYS A 150 3.91 -2.99 12.02
CA LYS A 150 4.81 -3.81 12.84
C LYS A 150 4.22 -4.06 14.23
N THR A 151 3.76 -3.01 14.90
CA THR A 151 3.18 -3.08 16.25
C THR A 151 1.89 -3.91 16.24
N THR A 152 1.01 -3.67 15.28
CA THR A 152 -0.25 -4.42 15.19
C THR A 152 -0.01 -5.90 14.92
N GLN A 153 0.89 -6.24 14.01
CA GLN A 153 1.22 -7.65 13.74
C GLN A 153 1.88 -8.31 14.94
N ALA A 154 2.73 -7.60 15.67
CA ALA A 154 3.31 -8.10 16.92
C ALA A 154 2.22 -8.38 17.98
N GLN A 155 1.21 -7.50 18.10
CA GLN A 155 0.08 -7.70 19.01
C GLN A 155 -0.79 -8.91 18.63
N ILE A 156 -1.00 -9.17 17.33
CA ILE A 156 -1.74 -10.35 16.85
C ILE A 156 -1.01 -11.64 17.21
N VAL A 157 0.31 -11.64 17.16
CA VAL A 157 1.16 -12.82 17.42
C VAL A 157 1.36 -13.08 18.90
N ALA A 158 1.40 -12.04 19.72
CA ALA A 158 1.77 -12.14 21.13
C ALA A 158 1.03 -13.28 21.90
N PRO A 159 -0.31 -13.42 21.82
CA PRO A 159 -1.02 -14.49 22.53
C PRO A 159 -0.60 -15.89 22.09
N TYR A 160 -0.33 -16.11 20.81
CA TYR A 160 0.12 -17.42 20.30
C TYR A 160 1.52 -17.77 20.80
N ILE A 161 2.41 -16.80 20.92
CA ILE A 161 3.75 -17.00 21.45
C ILE A 161 3.70 -17.29 22.96
N GLU A 162 2.85 -16.61 23.71
CA GLU A 162 2.70 -16.85 25.14
C GLU A 162 2.09 -18.25 25.39
N GLU A 163 1.09 -18.66 24.63
CA GLU A 163 0.55 -20.03 24.69
C GLU A 163 1.63 -21.06 24.38
N ALA A 164 2.43 -20.85 23.33
CA ALA A 164 3.53 -21.76 22.98
C ALA A 164 4.59 -21.84 24.10
N LYS A 165 4.91 -20.75 24.78
CA LYS A 165 5.84 -20.73 25.92
C LYS A 165 5.30 -21.52 27.11
N VAL A 166 4.03 -21.31 27.46
CA VAL A 166 3.39 -22.05 28.57
C VAL A 166 3.41 -23.53 28.28
N LYS A 167 3.00 -23.96 27.08
CA LYS A 167 3.00 -25.34 26.65
C LYS A 167 4.40 -25.95 26.64
N LEU A 168 5.40 -25.19 26.17
CA LEU A 168 6.80 -25.58 26.18
C LEU A 168 7.30 -25.86 27.61
N ALA A 169 6.94 -25.02 28.59
CA ALA A 169 7.32 -25.20 29.98
C ALA A 169 6.68 -26.48 30.58
N ASP A 170 5.38 -26.70 30.31
CA ASP A 170 4.67 -27.90 30.76
C ASP A 170 5.27 -29.18 30.16
N ASP A 171 5.52 -29.20 28.86
CA ASP A 171 6.11 -30.37 28.19
C ASP A 171 7.54 -30.66 28.65
N GLN A 172 8.33 -29.66 29.00
CA GLN A 172 9.65 -29.81 29.58
C GLN A 172 9.58 -30.47 30.97
N GLU A 173 8.62 -30.03 31.81
CA GLU A 173 8.39 -30.66 33.13
C GLU A 173 7.92 -32.11 33.00
N ARG A 174 6.97 -32.39 32.10
CA ARG A 174 6.49 -33.75 31.81
C ARG A 174 7.60 -34.64 31.29
N LEU A 175 8.43 -34.13 30.37
CA LEU A 175 9.61 -34.86 29.86
C LEU A 175 10.58 -35.25 30.99
N GLN A 176 10.82 -34.33 31.93
CA GLN A 176 11.69 -34.60 33.08
C GLN A 176 11.10 -35.74 33.96
N LYS A 177 9.80 -35.66 34.28
CA LYS A 177 9.10 -36.70 35.05
C LYS A 177 9.13 -38.07 34.34
N ALA A 178 8.87 -38.10 33.03
CA ALA A 178 8.92 -39.33 32.25
C ALA A 178 10.32 -39.95 32.23
N LYS A 179 11.38 -39.13 32.07
CA LYS A 179 12.77 -39.61 32.15
C LYS A 179 13.12 -40.20 33.52
N GLU A 180 12.63 -39.59 34.60
CA GLU A 180 12.85 -40.15 35.96
C GLU A 180 12.16 -41.48 36.18
N VAL A 181 10.96 -41.67 35.61
CA VAL A 181 10.24 -42.97 35.66
C VAL A 181 11.05 -44.05 34.92
N VAL A 182 11.51 -43.76 33.70
CA VAL A 182 12.34 -44.71 32.93
C VAL A 182 13.63 -45.05 33.69
N ALA A 183 14.36 -44.04 34.21
CA ALA A 183 15.61 -44.23 34.93
C ALA A 183 15.44 -45.10 36.22
N ARG A 184 14.31 -44.95 36.91
CA ARG A 184 13.97 -45.82 38.08
C ARG A 184 13.66 -47.23 37.65
N SER A 185 12.92 -47.42 36.56
CA SER A 185 12.62 -48.78 36.03
C SER A 185 13.88 -49.50 35.57
N ASP A 186 14.81 -48.80 34.91
CA ASP A 186 16.09 -49.36 34.48
C ASP A 186 16.95 -49.83 35.66
N LYS A 187 17.00 -49.04 36.74
CA LYS A 187 17.76 -49.40 37.98
C LYS A 187 17.16 -50.60 38.74
N SER A 188 15.84 -50.76 38.70
CA SER A 188 15.13 -51.82 39.41
C SER A 188 15.04 -53.12 38.63
N GLY A 189 15.57 -53.18 37.40
CA GLY A 189 15.41 -54.34 36.52
C GLY A 189 13.98 -54.53 36.00
N ALA A 190 13.07 -53.59 36.27
CA ALA A 190 11.67 -53.63 35.86
C ALA A 190 11.45 -53.07 34.41
N ALA A 191 12.48 -53.19 33.56
CA ALA A 191 12.40 -52.71 32.16
C ALA A 191 11.32 -53.42 31.32
N MET A 192 10.74 -54.48 31.82
CA MET A 192 9.60 -55.21 31.21
C MET A 192 8.25 -54.83 31.83
N SER A 193 8.18 -53.78 32.64
CA SER A 193 6.89 -53.33 33.22
C SER A 193 5.96 -52.77 32.12
N ALA A 194 4.66 -52.97 32.29
CA ALA A 194 3.65 -52.52 31.31
C ALA A 194 3.67 -51.01 31.05
N SER A 195 4.26 -50.20 31.94
CA SER A 195 4.38 -48.74 31.82
C SER A 195 5.67 -48.29 31.10
N TYR A 196 6.67 -49.16 30.93
CA TYR A 196 7.98 -48.76 30.40
C TYR A 196 7.93 -48.32 28.93
N LEU A 197 7.30 -49.13 28.06
CA LEU A 197 7.20 -48.81 26.63
C LEU A 197 6.36 -47.57 26.37
N PRO A 198 5.14 -47.42 26.96
CA PRO A 198 4.36 -46.19 26.79
C PRO A 198 5.10 -44.94 27.25
N THR A 199 5.85 -44.97 28.34
CA THR A 199 6.63 -43.84 28.83
C THR A 199 7.78 -43.46 27.87
N ARG A 200 8.42 -44.43 27.23
CA ARG A 200 9.43 -44.14 26.19
C ARG A 200 8.83 -43.53 24.95
N ASP A 201 7.64 -43.95 24.55
CA ASP A 201 6.92 -43.36 23.42
C ASP A 201 6.45 -41.92 23.75
N GLU A 202 6.01 -41.68 25.00
CA GLU A 202 5.70 -40.33 25.49
C GLU A 202 6.94 -39.42 25.45
N ILE A 203 8.12 -39.91 25.85
CA ILE A 203 9.37 -39.14 25.78
C ILE A 203 9.68 -38.73 24.34
N ARG A 204 9.48 -39.60 23.33
CA ARG A 204 9.69 -39.26 21.94
C ARG A 204 8.72 -38.16 21.49
N TYR A 205 7.42 -38.34 21.79
CA TYR A 205 6.39 -37.35 21.47
C TYR A 205 6.73 -35.99 22.07
N LEU A 206 7.07 -35.95 23.38
CA LEU A 206 7.42 -34.70 24.06
C LEU A 206 8.66 -34.02 23.46
N LEU A 207 9.69 -34.80 23.05
CA LEU A 207 10.87 -34.24 22.40
C LEU A 207 10.54 -33.59 21.06
N ASP A 208 9.67 -34.20 20.25
CA ASP A 208 9.23 -33.65 18.97
C ASP A 208 8.37 -32.39 19.17
N GLU A 209 7.45 -32.42 20.16
CA GLU A 209 6.59 -31.28 20.48
C GLU A 209 7.41 -30.11 21.03
N ILE A 210 8.33 -30.35 21.97
CA ILE A 210 9.26 -29.33 22.49
C ILE A 210 10.08 -28.70 21.38
N THR A 211 10.56 -29.49 20.42
CA THR A 211 11.31 -28.96 19.27
C THR A 211 10.45 -28.07 18.41
N THR A 212 9.21 -28.49 18.15
CA THR A 212 8.23 -27.69 17.38
C THR A 212 7.91 -26.38 18.08
N LEU A 213 7.58 -26.42 19.39
CA LEU A 213 7.27 -25.23 20.18
C LEU A 213 8.46 -24.27 20.26
N LYS A 214 9.69 -24.77 20.45
CA LYS A 214 10.91 -23.97 20.40
C LYS A 214 11.05 -23.25 19.05
N ASN A 215 10.80 -23.97 17.95
CA ASN A 215 10.84 -23.37 16.61
C ASN A 215 9.80 -22.25 16.46
N VAL A 216 8.59 -22.41 16.97
CA VAL A 216 7.56 -21.37 16.96
C VAL A 216 8.03 -20.14 17.73
N VAL A 217 8.52 -20.30 18.96
CA VAL A 217 8.98 -19.19 19.80
C VAL A 217 10.19 -18.47 19.16
N THR A 218 11.16 -19.21 18.62
CA THR A 218 12.39 -18.64 18.05
C THR A 218 12.14 -18.02 16.69
N SER A 219 11.32 -18.61 15.84
CA SER A 219 11.07 -18.11 14.49
C SER A 219 10.34 -16.78 14.50
N ASN A 220 9.51 -16.50 15.52
CA ASN A 220 8.85 -15.22 15.67
C ASN A 220 9.85 -14.06 15.77
N GLN A 221 11.00 -14.25 16.42
CA GLN A 221 12.04 -13.21 16.51
C GLN A 221 12.68 -12.93 15.15
N ASN A 222 12.91 -13.96 14.34
CA ASN A 222 13.60 -13.87 13.06
C ASN A 222 12.67 -13.53 11.88
N ARG A 223 11.36 -13.75 12.05
CA ARG A 223 10.34 -13.56 11.00
C ARG A 223 9.30 -12.51 11.36
N ALA A 224 9.64 -11.60 12.26
CA ALA A 224 8.82 -10.43 12.55
C ALA A 224 8.70 -9.52 11.32
N THR A 225 7.68 -8.67 11.33
CA THR A 225 7.49 -7.62 10.31
C THR A 225 8.76 -6.78 10.17
N ARG A 226 9.26 -6.67 8.95
CA ARG A 226 10.50 -5.92 8.67
C ARG A 226 10.42 -5.23 7.31
N MET A 227 11.19 -4.18 7.16
CA MET A 227 11.44 -3.60 5.85
C MET A 227 12.33 -4.54 5.03
N VAL A 228 12.01 -4.71 3.74
CA VAL A 228 12.84 -5.46 2.79
C VAL A 228 14.06 -4.62 2.36
N ALA A 229 13.82 -3.31 2.22
CA ALA A 229 14.85 -2.31 1.91
C ALA A 229 14.53 -1.02 2.67
N PRO A 230 15.52 -0.12 2.86
CA PRO A 230 15.28 1.20 3.46
C PRO A 230 14.18 1.97 2.69
N ILE A 231 13.50 2.89 3.39
CA ILE A 231 12.50 3.76 2.79
C ILE A 231 13.19 4.60 1.71
N PHE A 232 12.67 4.54 0.50
CA PHE A 232 13.09 5.40 -0.59
C PHE A 232 12.12 6.57 -0.70
N ALA A 233 12.64 7.79 -0.63
CA ALA A 233 11.88 9.01 -0.88
C ALA A 233 12.49 9.77 -2.06
N SER A 234 11.66 10.15 -3.02
CA SER A 234 12.11 10.85 -4.23
C SER A 234 12.54 12.29 -3.92
N ASP A 235 13.69 12.71 -4.44
CA ASP A 235 14.16 14.10 -4.34
C ASP A 235 13.32 15.07 -5.21
N ALA A 236 12.64 14.55 -6.22
CA ALA A 236 11.80 15.32 -7.10
C ALA A 236 10.31 15.15 -6.77
N PRO A 237 9.52 16.23 -6.76
CA PRO A 237 8.08 16.13 -6.56
C PRO A 237 7.41 15.37 -7.70
N ILE A 238 6.50 14.47 -7.36
CA ILE A 238 5.73 13.66 -8.33
C ILE A 238 4.51 14.40 -8.88
N ALA A 239 4.02 15.40 -8.14
CA ALA A 239 2.90 16.27 -8.53
C ALA A 239 3.16 17.73 -8.12
N PRO A 240 2.56 18.70 -8.85
CA PRO A 240 1.93 18.55 -10.15
C PRO A 240 2.93 18.24 -11.27
N LYS A 241 2.51 17.43 -12.24
CA LYS A 241 3.36 17.10 -13.42
C LYS A 241 3.46 18.31 -14.35
N LYS A 242 4.48 19.14 -14.18
CA LYS A 242 4.68 20.42 -14.87
C LYS A 242 4.44 20.34 -16.38
N ARG A 243 5.02 19.32 -17.05
CA ARG A 243 4.88 19.15 -18.51
C ARG A 243 3.43 18.89 -18.92
N MET A 244 2.71 18.07 -18.15
CA MET A 244 1.32 17.72 -18.45
C MET A 244 0.38 18.90 -18.23
N VAL A 245 0.57 19.65 -17.13
CA VAL A 245 -0.24 20.84 -16.81
C VAL A 245 -0.04 21.92 -17.87
N LEU A 246 1.21 22.22 -18.28
CA LEU A 246 1.50 23.17 -19.33
C LEU A 246 0.90 22.74 -20.68
N ALA A 247 1.06 21.47 -21.07
CA ALA A 247 0.47 20.96 -22.30
C ALA A 247 -1.07 21.07 -22.28
N ALA A 248 -1.70 20.72 -21.16
CA ALA A 248 -3.15 20.84 -21.00
C ALA A 248 -3.62 22.30 -21.05
N GLY A 249 -2.87 23.23 -20.46
CA GLY A 249 -3.16 24.67 -20.52
C GLY A 249 -3.08 25.23 -21.92
N VAL A 250 -2.02 24.92 -22.67
CA VAL A 250 -1.84 25.34 -24.05
C VAL A 250 -2.94 24.76 -24.96
N LEU A 251 -3.12 23.46 -24.95
CA LEU A 251 -4.09 22.77 -25.81
C LEU A 251 -5.54 23.18 -25.45
N GLY A 252 -5.85 23.22 -24.15
CA GLY A 252 -7.17 23.68 -23.67
C GLY A 252 -7.46 25.13 -24.05
N GLY A 253 -6.46 26.02 -23.91
CA GLY A 253 -6.58 27.43 -24.34
C GLY A 253 -6.80 27.57 -25.83
N LEU A 254 -6.03 26.88 -26.66
CA LEU A 254 -6.20 26.87 -28.12
C LEU A 254 -7.60 26.35 -28.52
N PHE A 255 -8.04 25.24 -27.90
CA PHE A 255 -9.35 24.65 -28.17
C PHE A 255 -10.49 25.61 -27.80
N LEU A 256 -10.43 26.27 -26.64
CA LEU A 256 -11.38 27.29 -26.23
C LEU A 256 -11.36 28.48 -27.19
N GLY A 257 -10.18 28.87 -27.66
CA GLY A 257 -10.02 29.94 -28.67
C GLY A 257 -10.74 29.62 -29.96
N VAL A 258 -10.66 28.36 -30.44
CA VAL A 258 -11.39 27.90 -31.63
C VAL A 258 -12.90 27.96 -31.41
N LEU A 259 -13.38 27.43 -30.26
CA LEU A 259 -14.81 27.44 -29.93
C LEU A 259 -15.38 28.87 -29.87
N ILE A 260 -14.67 29.80 -29.25
CA ILE A 260 -15.09 31.19 -29.13
C ILE A 260 -15.07 31.88 -30.50
N ALA A 261 -14.06 31.60 -31.33
CA ALA A 261 -14.01 32.12 -32.70
C ALA A 261 -15.19 31.63 -33.56
N LEU A 262 -15.54 30.35 -33.46
CA LEU A 262 -16.72 29.76 -34.12
C LEU A 262 -18.01 30.41 -33.64
N ALA A 263 -18.19 30.54 -32.31
CA ALA A 263 -19.38 31.18 -31.75
C ALA A 263 -19.52 32.62 -32.23
N ARG A 264 -18.42 33.37 -32.24
CA ARG A 264 -18.39 34.76 -32.77
C ARG A 264 -18.78 34.80 -34.24
N GLN A 265 -18.30 33.89 -35.07
CA GLN A 265 -18.63 33.86 -36.49
C GLN A 265 -20.12 33.56 -36.73
N ILE A 266 -20.69 32.62 -35.96
CA ILE A 266 -22.14 32.32 -36.00
C ILE A 266 -22.98 33.54 -35.64
N VAL A 267 -22.63 34.23 -34.55
CA VAL A 267 -23.34 35.41 -34.09
C VAL A 267 -23.24 36.53 -35.11
N LEU A 268 -22.09 36.75 -35.76
CA LEU A 268 -21.93 37.73 -36.80
C LEU A 268 -22.76 37.41 -38.05
N LYS A 269 -22.81 36.14 -38.48
CA LYS A 269 -23.66 35.69 -39.58
C LYS A 269 -25.16 35.88 -39.29
N LEU A 270 -25.58 35.54 -38.06
CA LEU A 270 -26.98 35.79 -37.65
C LEU A 270 -27.37 37.27 -37.63
N LYS A 271 -26.46 38.14 -37.14
CA LYS A 271 -26.70 39.60 -37.18
C LYS A 271 -26.77 40.14 -38.59
N SER A 272 -25.93 39.70 -39.51
CA SER A 272 -25.97 40.15 -40.92
C SER A 272 -27.23 39.63 -41.62
N ALA A 273 -27.75 38.45 -41.29
CA ALA A 273 -29.00 37.94 -41.82
C ALA A 273 -30.24 38.67 -41.27
N ALA A 274 -30.19 39.11 -40.01
CA ALA A 274 -31.29 39.87 -39.38
C ALA A 274 -31.31 41.37 -39.80
N GLY A 275 -30.15 41.92 -40.13
CA GLY A 275 -30.03 43.35 -40.58
C GLY A 275 -30.31 43.58 -42.06
N GLY A 276 -30.53 42.56 -42.86
CA GLY A 276 -30.89 42.66 -44.29
C GLY A 276 -32.39 42.65 -44.58
N VAL A 277 -33.26 42.80 -43.59
CA VAL A 277 -34.73 42.78 -43.70
C VAL A 277 -35.34 44.14 -43.31
N LEU A 278 -34.61 45.27 -43.43
CA LEU A 278 -35.15 46.61 -43.29
C LEU A 278 -34.94 47.40 -44.59
#